data_8dc3a6557a21d2c7f252c6afd9f9184f
#
_entry.id   8dc3a6557a21d2c7f252c6afd9f9184f
#
_cell.length_a   1.000
_cell.length_b   1.000
_cell.length_c   1.000
_cell.angle_alpha   90.00
_cell.angle_beta   90.00
_cell.angle_gamma   90.00
#
_symmetry.space_group_name_H-M   'P 1'
#
loop_
_entity.id
_entity.type
_entity.pdbx_description
1 polymer ?
#
loop_
_entity_poly.entity_id
_entity_poly.type
_entity_poly.pdbx_seq_one_letter_code
_entity_poly.pdbx_strand_id
1 'polypeptide(L)'
;IWIYDEKYKEYIKKAKEHGLKLAFRVFFDGGVPQYVYDAGAGRSGSQPYYDDPIFQQKFFKFLDAFAKEYNNPDLVDYVDAYGLGTWGEGHGVTLKNNTDATYKAVIENITGAYAERFSRVLTVMNLSWNDWKFTEESVYKKGILPRRDGIGSYWFNDTERKYLHQLFSEDKLAFIGEGCYWFNDSSNGSKPGYTYDFKNDKRFQMNTMEEALTVSVNDALENHSNTLDLRVPTQCKFWIERLPGEVQKFITNGGYRLYPARIKVDRQGNNMLIQHSWRNYGKGMLPNNHPSWNHKYQLTFSLL
;
A
#
# COMPACT_ATOMS: atom_id res chain seq x y z
N ILE A 1 7.61 -16.29 15.01
CA ILE A 1 7.03 -17.66 15.06
C ILE A 1 6.05 -17.86 13.92
N TRP A 2 5.21 -16.90 13.61
CA TRP A 2 4.19 -16.99 12.56
C TRP A 2 4.76 -17.14 11.13
N ILE A 3 5.93 -16.61 10.86
CA ILE A 3 6.61 -16.77 9.57
C ILE A 3 7.04 -18.21 9.27
N TYR A 4 6.98 -19.10 10.25
CA TYR A 4 7.27 -20.52 10.11
C TYR A 4 6.03 -21.42 10.07
N ASP A 5 4.82 -20.84 10.06
CA ASP A 5 3.58 -21.59 9.89
C ASP A 5 3.54 -22.24 8.50
N GLU A 6 3.22 -23.54 8.44
CA GLU A 6 3.17 -24.31 7.18
C GLU A 6 2.20 -23.69 6.15
N LYS A 7 1.12 -23.08 6.62
CA LYS A 7 0.16 -22.39 5.79
C LYS A 7 0.80 -21.20 5.04
N TYR A 8 1.64 -20.40 5.72
CA TYR A 8 2.36 -19.29 5.07
C TYR A 8 3.41 -19.79 4.09
N LYS A 9 4.08 -20.90 4.41
CA LYS A 9 5.03 -21.55 3.48
C LYS A 9 4.32 -22.00 2.20
N GLU A 10 3.10 -22.51 2.32
CA GLU A 10 2.28 -22.89 1.16
C GLU A 10 1.92 -21.69 0.29
N TYR A 11 1.50 -20.58 0.89
CA TYR A 11 1.21 -19.34 0.15
C TYR A 11 2.45 -18.79 -0.56
N ILE A 12 3.60 -18.78 0.11
CA ILE A 12 4.87 -18.37 -0.47
C ILE A 12 5.24 -19.27 -1.66
N LYS A 13 5.08 -20.57 -1.51
CA LYS A 13 5.33 -21.55 -2.57
C LYS A 13 4.43 -21.29 -3.78
N LYS A 14 3.11 -21.15 -3.56
CA LYS A 14 2.14 -20.84 -4.62
C LYS A 14 2.45 -19.54 -5.33
N ALA A 15 2.80 -18.47 -4.60
CA ALA A 15 3.18 -17.20 -5.21
C ALA A 15 4.38 -17.39 -6.15
N LYS A 16 5.41 -18.09 -5.72
CA LYS A 16 6.59 -18.38 -6.54
C LYS A 16 6.24 -19.21 -7.78
N GLU A 17 5.43 -20.25 -7.63
CA GLU A 17 4.99 -21.12 -8.74
C GLU A 17 4.22 -20.33 -9.83
N HIS A 18 3.53 -19.28 -9.44
CA HIS A 18 2.77 -18.41 -10.36
C HIS A 18 3.51 -17.13 -10.76
N GLY A 19 4.79 -16.98 -10.40
CA GLY A 19 5.58 -15.78 -10.71
C GLY A 19 5.03 -14.51 -10.03
N LEU A 20 4.34 -14.65 -8.89
CA LEU A 20 3.78 -13.56 -8.11
C LEU A 20 4.74 -13.16 -6.99
N LYS A 21 4.71 -11.88 -6.64
CA LYS A 21 5.38 -11.36 -5.45
C LYS A 21 4.39 -11.25 -4.29
N LEU A 22 4.96 -11.28 -3.09
CA LEU A 22 4.22 -11.15 -1.84
C LEU A 22 4.14 -9.69 -1.39
N ALA A 23 3.05 -9.35 -0.73
CA ALA A 23 2.94 -8.13 0.05
C ALA A 23 2.60 -8.49 1.49
N PHE A 24 3.27 -7.87 2.45
CA PHE A 24 3.09 -8.18 3.87
C PHE A 24 2.55 -7.00 4.64
N ARG A 25 1.61 -7.29 5.53
CA ARG A 25 1.21 -6.41 6.63
C ARG A 25 1.31 -7.20 7.93
N VAL A 26 2.08 -6.70 8.87
CA VAL A 26 2.12 -7.19 10.25
C VAL A 26 1.27 -6.26 11.09
N PHE A 27 0.25 -6.78 11.76
CA PHE A 27 -0.60 -6.01 12.66
C PHE A 27 -0.78 -6.75 14.00
N PHE A 28 -1.15 -6.00 15.04
CA PHE A 28 -1.06 -6.45 16.41
C PHE A 28 -2.39 -6.68 17.08
N ASP A 29 -3.48 -6.56 16.37
CA ASP A 29 -4.83 -6.71 16.89
C ASP A 29 -5.09 -8.18 17.31
N GLY A 30 -4.92 -8.45 18.60
CA GLY A 30 -5.02 -9.80 19.18
C GLY A 30 -3.89 -10.77 18.85
N GLY A 31 -2.88 -10.33 18.07
CA GLY A 31 -1.81 -11.20 17.57
C GLY A 31 -0.47 -11.13 18.31
N VAL A 32 -0.34 -10.28 19.31
CA VAL A 32 0.91 -10.16 20.08
C VAL A 32 1.11 -11.40 20.96
N PRO A 33 2.24 -12.10 20.83
CA PRO A 33 2.52 -13.29 21.62
C PRO A 33 2.57 -13.02 23.12
N GLN A 34 2.05 -13.94 23.93
CA GLN A 34 1.94 -13.79 25.38
C GLN A 34 3.29 -13.46 26.06
N TYR A 35 4.40 -14.03 25.59
CA TYR A 35 5.73 -13.77 26.16
C TYR A 35 6.15 -12.28 26.14
N VAL A 36 5.54 -11.46 25.26
CA VAL A 36 5.78 -10.01 25.23
C VAL A 36 5.17 -9.36 26.46
N TYR A 37 3.97 -9.78 26.83
CA TYR A 37 3.28 -9.31 28.04
C TYR A 37 3.92 -9.88 29.31
N ASP A 38 4.37 -11.14 29.29
CA ASP A 38 5.11 -11.74 30.41
C ASP A 38 6.43 -11.03 30.66
N ALA A 39 7.02 -10.39 29.65
CA ALA A 39 8.20 -9.54 29.79
C ALA A 39 7.90 -8.15 30.38
N GLY A 40 6.62 -7.83 30.63
CA GLY A 40 6.18 -6.59 31.27
C GLY A 40 5.58 -5.54 30.33
N ALA A 41 5.38 -5.84 29.04
CA ALA A 41 4.70 -4.92 28.15
C ALA A 41 3.24 -4.69 28.56
N GLY A 42 2.81 -3.44 28.57
CA GLY A 42 1.43 -3.07 28.86
C GLY A 42 0.50 -3.25 27.67
N ARG A 43 -0.79 -3.40 27.93
CA ARG A 43 -1.83 -3.52 26.89
C ARG A 43 -3.15 -2.89 27.30
N SER A 44 -3.97 -2.59 26.30
CA SER A 44 -5.37 -2.21 26.42
C SER A 44 -6.22 -3.16 25.58
N GLY A 45 -7.05 -3.98 26.21
CA GLY A 45 -7.81 -5.02 25.52
C GLY A 45 -6.88 -6.00 24.80
N SER A 46 -7.08 -6.16 23.48
CA SER A 46 -6.28 -7.05 22.62
C SER A 46 -5.01 -6.38 22.06
N GLN A 47 -4.87 -5.07 22.18
CA GLN A 47 -3.76 -4.32 21.61
C GLN A 47 -2.68 -4.00 22.65
N PRO A 48 -1.37 -4.00 22.29
CA PRO A 48 -0.32 -3.49 23.14
C PRO A 48 -0.44 -1.97 23.26
N TYR A 49 0.15 -1.39 24.31
CA TYR A 49 0.47 0.04 24.21
C TYR A 49 1.64 0.22 23.27
N TYR A 50 1.42 0.91 22.15
CA TYR A 50 2.43 1.05 21.09
C TYR A 50 3.61 1.94 21.48
N ASP A 51 3.46 2.80 22.49
CA ASP A 51 4.52 3.59 23.12
C ASP A 51 5.25 2.83 24.26
N ASP A 52 4.89 1.57 24.53
CA ASP A 52 5.57 0.77 25.54
C ASP A 52 6.96 0.33 25.04
N PRO A 53 8.04 0.66 25.76
CA PRO A 53 9.41 0.36 25.31
C PRO A 53 9.70 -1.14 25.26
N ILE A 54 9.07 -1.95 26.10
CA ILE A 54 9.25 -3.42 26.11
C ILE A 54 8.57 -3.99 24.85
N PHE A 55 7.36 -3.53 24.52
CA PHE A 55 6.70 -3.92 23.28
C PHE A 55 7.57 -3.56 22.08
N GLN A 56 8.02 -2.31 21.96
CA GLN A 56 8.85 -1.86 20.83
C GLN A 56 10.15 -2.67 20.72
N GLN A 57 10.84 -2.94 21.84
CA GLN A 57 12.05 -3.77 21.83
C GLN A 57 11.79 -5.18 21.28
N LYS A 58 10.70 -5.82 21.72
CA LYS A 58 10.34 -7.16 21.24
C LYS A 58 9.93 -7.15 19.78
N PHE A 59 9.19 -6.13 19.38
CA PHE A 59 8.78 -5.94 18.00
C PHE A 59 9.97 -5.72 17.06
N PHE A 60 10.93 -4.89 17.44
CA PHE A 60 12.12 -4.67 16.62
C PHE A 60 12.98 -5.92 16.45
N LYS A 61 13.08 -6.78 17.49
CA LYS A 61 13.69 -8.11 17.34
C LYS A 61 12.92 -9.02 16.37
N PHE A 62 11.60 -8.94 16.36
CA PHE A 62 10.80 -9.64 15.34
C PHE A 62 11.11 -9.08 13.95
N LEU A 63 11.17 -7.76 13.78
CA LEU A 63 11.50 -7.12 12.50
C LEU A 63 12.89 -7.50 12.00
N ASP A 64 13.88 -7.67 12.88
CA ASP A 64 15.22 -8.15 12.52
C ASP A 64 15.14 -9.54 11.85
N ALA A 65 14.40 -10.46 12.45
CA ALA A 65 14.20 -11.79 11.90
C ALA A 65 13.36 -11.78 10.60
N PHE A 66 12.32 -10.96 10.57
CA PHE A 66 11.43 -10.82 9.43
C PHE A 66 12.16 -10.24 8.21
N ALA A 67 12.93 -9.19 8.39
CA ALA A 67 13.71 -8.59 7.31
C ALA A 67 14.85 -9.49 6.83
N LYS A 68 15.47 -10.27 7.72
CA LYS A 68 16.49 -11.26 7.32
C LYS A 68 15.98 -12.23 6.26
N GLU A 69 14.70 -12.58 6.32
CA GLU A 69 14.08 -13.52 5.38
C GLU A 69 13.41 -12.82 4.20
N TYR A 70 12.71 -11.70 4.45
CA TYR A 70 11.81 -11.08 3.48
C TYR A 70 12.28 -9.74 2.90
N ASN A 71 13.43 -9.20 3.26
CA ASN A 71 14.02 -8.07 2.56
C ASN A 71 14.62 -8.50 1.22
N ASN A 72 13.79 -9.18 0.42
CA ASN A 72 14.15 -9.77 -0.86
C ASN A 72 13.20 -9.27 -1.97
N PRO A 73 13.64 -8.37 -2.86
CA PRO A 73 12.79 -7.79 -3.90
C PRO A 73 12.38 -8.76 -5.00
N ASP A 74 12.98 -9.95 -5.07
CA ASP A 74 12.55 -10.99 -6.00
C ASP A 74 11.31 -11.75 -5.49
N LEU A 75 11.12 -11.76 -4.18
CA LEU A 75 10.01 -12.43 -3.51
C LEU A 75 8.93 -11.46 -3.03
N VAL A 76 9.32 -10.28 -2.55
CA VAL A 76 8.43 -9.32 -1.90
C VAL A 76 8.35 -8.04 -2.72
N ASP A 77 7.13 -7.59 -2.99
CA ASP A 77 6.86 -6.34 -3.69
C ASP A 77 6.94 -5.16 -2.73
N TYR A 78 6.16 -5.22 -1.65
CA TYR A 78 6.19 -4.21 -0.60
C TYR A 78 5.86 -4.78 0.79
N VAL A 79 6.23 -4.02 1.82
CA VAL A 79 5.87 -4.28 3.22
C VAL A 79 5.13 -3.07 3.77
N ASP A 80 3.97 -3.31 4.37
CA ASP A 80 3.25 -2.28 5.11
C ASP A 80 4.01 -1.99 6.42
N ALA A 81 4.58 -0.80 6.51
CA ALA A 81 5.47 -0.36 7.56
C ALA A 81 4.74 0.28 8.74
N TYR A 82 3.45 0.04 8.87
CA TYR A 82 2.61 0.67 9.88
C TYR A 82 2.11 -0.34 10.93
N GLY A 83 1.06 -1.06 10.63
CA GLY A 83 0.55 -2.12 11.50
C GLY A 83 -0.10 -1.68 12.82
N LEU A 84 -0.30 -0.39 13.03
CA LEU A 84 -0.88 0.15 14.27
C LEU A 84 -2.40 0.08 14.26
N GLY A 85 -2.99 -0.09 15.44
CA GLY A 85 -4.44 -0.11 15.61
C GLY A 85 -5.12 -1.34 15.03
N THR A 86 -6.44 -1.27 14.96
CA THR A 86 -7.26 -2.35 14.40
C THR A 86 -6.93 -2.56 12.93
N TRP A 87 -6.74 -3.81 12.53
CA TRP A 87 -6.31 -4.27 11.20
C TRP A 87 -4.97 -3.69 10.70
N GLY A 88 -4.25 -2.96 11.56
CA GLY A 88 -3.03 -2.26 11.17
C GLY A 88 -3.26 -1.02 10.32
N GLU A 89 -4.42 -0.40 10.43
CA GLU A 89 -4.89 0.71 9.58
C GLU A 89 -5.00 2.04 10.33
N GLY A 90 -4.50 2.12 11.57
CA GLY A 90 -4.52 3.34 12.38
C GLY A 90 -5.83 3.55 13.17
N HIS A 91 -6.76 2.61 13.13
CA HIS A 91 -8.00 2.72 13.88
C HIS A 91 -7.81 2.31 15.35
N GLY A 92 -8.11 3.22 16.27
CA GLY A 92 -8.07 2.91 17.71
C GLY A 92 -6.68 2.57 18.23
N VAL A 93 -5.66 3.30 17.81
CA VAL A 93 -4.28 3.14 18.30
C VAL A 93 -4.23 3.39 19.81
N THR A 94 -3.70 2.44 20.57
CA THR A 94 -3.61 2.48 22.01
C THR A 94 -2.25 2.96 22.50
N LEU A 95 -2.23 4.02 23.29
CA LEU A 95 -1.04 4.60 23.88
C LEU A 95 -1.19 4.68 25.39
N LYS A 96 -0.10 4.43 26.12
CA LYS A 96 -0.04 4.62 27.57
C LYS A 96 -0.06 6.12 27.90
N ASN A 97 0.69 6.90 27.12
CA ASN A 97 0.67 8.35 27.18
C ASN A 97 0.00 8.91 25.93
N ASN A 98 -1.32 9.10 25.97
CA ASN A 98 -2.13 9.48 24.81
C ASN A 98 -2.03 10.97 24.50
N THR A 99 -0.90 11.38 23.91
CA THR A 99 -0.67 12.73 23.39
C THR A 99 -0.29 12.69 21.91
N ASP A 100 -0.53 13.78 21.19
CA ASP A 100 -0.13 13.93 19.78
C ASP A 100 1.40 13.74 19.60
N ALA A 101 2.20 14.23 20.54
CA ALA A 101 3.65 14.07 20.51
C ALA A 101 4.07 12.60 20.65
N THR A 102 3.44 11.85 21.56
CA THR A 102 3.69 10.42 21.73
C THR A 102 3.25 9.65 20.50
N TYR A 103 2.09 9.98 19.94
CA TYR A 103 1.58 9.33 18.74
C TYR A 103 2.52 9.53 17.55
N LYS A 104 2.96 10.78 17.33
CA LYS A 104 3.96 11.09 16.30
C LYS A 104 5.24 10.27 16.52
N ALA A 105 5.79 10.26 17.73
CA ALA A 105 6.99 9.50 18.05
C ALA A 105 6.84 7.99 17.78
N VAL A 106 5.68 7.41 18.08
CA VAL A 106 5.37 6.00 17.79
C VAL A 106 5.37 5.74 16.28
N ILE A 107 4.70 6.59 15.49
CA ILE A 107 4.71 6.47 14.04
C ILE A 107 6.14 6.54 13.51
N GLU A 108 6.92 7.53 13.93
CA GLU A 108 8.32 7.71 13.49
C GLU A 108 9.20 6.51 13.85
N ASN A 109 9.07 5.97 15.07
CA ASN A 109 9.86 4.83 15.54
C ASN A 109 9.50 3.55 14.78
N ILE A 110 8.20 3.26 14.62
CA ILE A 110 7.75 2.03 13.96
C ILE A 110 8.09 2.07 12.46
N THR A 111 7.71 3.13 11.77
CA THR A 111 7.98 3.26 10.33
C THR A 111 9.48 3.35 10.04
N GLY A 112 10.25 4.04 10.88
CA GLY A 112 11.71 4.09 10.80
C GLY A 112 12.35 2.72 10.97
N ALA A 113 11.88 1.92 11.95
CA ALA A 113 12.37 0.57 12.17
C ALA A 113 12.14 -0.36 10.96
N TYR A 114 11.02 -0.20 10.25
CA TYR A 114 10.79 -0.90 8.99
C TYR A 114 11.73 -0.41 7.88
N ALA A 115 11.83 0.91 7.67
CA ALA A 115 12.64 1.49 6.60
C ALA A 115 14.12 1.11 6.71
N GLU A 116 14.66 1.08 7.93
CA GLU A 116 16.05 0.65 8.20
C GLU A 116 16.29 -0.82 7.81
N ARG A 117 15.32 -1.69 8.07
CA ARG A 117 15.44 -3.13 7.88
C ARG A 117 15.07 -3.60 6.48
N PHE A 118 14.08 -2.97 5.87
CA PHE A 118 13.60 -3.30 4.52
C PHE A 118 14.22 -2.35 3.47
N SER A 119 15.55 -2.27 3.45
CA SER A 119 16.31 -1.39 2.55
C SER A 119 16.27 -1.77 1.07
N ARG A 120 15.75 -2.95 0.73
CA ARG A 120 15.69 -3.47 -0.65
C ARG A 120 14.26 -3.64 -1.17
N VAL A 121 13.26 -3.58 -0.30
CA VAL A 121 11.84 -3.77 -0.59
C VAL A 121 11.12 -2.46 -0.38
N LEU A 122 10.11 -2.17 -1.18
CA LEU A 122 9.27 -0.98 -1.00
C LEU A 122 8.56 -1.04 0.35
N THR A 123 8.51 0.08 1.03
CA THR A 123 7.75 0.24 2.27
C THR A 123 6.56 1.16 2.04
N VAL A 124 5.42 0.80 2.59
CA VAL A 124 4.18 1.59 2.47
C VAL A 124 3.60 1.87 3.85
N MET A 125 2.81 2.92 3.97
CA MET A 125 2.07 3.24 5.19
C MET A 125 0.65 3.63 4.86
N ASN A 126 -0.32 3.12 5.62
CA ASN A 126 -1.71 3.50 5.46
C ASN A 126 -1.91 4.98 5.78
N LEU A 127 -2.45 5.73 4.83
CA LEU A 127 -2.93 7.09 5.02
C LEU A 127 -4.24 6.99 5.78
N SER A 128 -4.22 7.19 7.09
CA SER A 128 -5.42 7.19 7.91
C SER A 128 -5.77 8.62 8.29
N TRP A 129 -7.05 8.87 8.36
CA TRP A 129 -7.60 10.19 8.68
C TRP A 129 -7.06 10.77 10.01
N ASN A 130 -6.70 9.93 10.96
CA ASN A 130 -6.14 10.37 12.24
C ASN A 130 -4.63 10.66 12.17
N ASP A 131 -3.92 10.08 11.22
CA ASP A 131 -2.45 10.03 11.20
C ASP A 131 -1.83 10.92 10.12
N TRP A 132 -2.59 11.28 9.07
CA TRP A 132 -2.05 12.04 7.94
C TRP A 132 -1.35 13.34 8.37
N LYS A 133 -1.86 14.03 9.38
CA LYS A 133 -1.28 15.26 9.94
C LYS A 133 0.11 15.08 10.56
N PHE A 134 0.49 13.82 10.89
CA PHE A 134 1.80 13.50 11.47
C PHE A 134 2.74 12.83 10.48
N THR A 135 2.24 12.43 9.32
CA THR A 135 2.96 11.53 8.41
C THR A 135 3.80 12.24 7.38
N GLU A 136 3.45 13.48 7.04
CA GLU A 136 4.09 14.20 5.94
C GLU A 136 5.61 14.34 6.10
N GLU A 137 6.06 14.85 7.24
CA GLU A 137 7.51 15.05 7.45
C GLU A 137 8.25 13.77 7.82
N SER A 138 7.62 12.93 8.62
CA SER A 138 8.28 11.81 9.27
C SER A 138 8.32 10.54 8.42
N VAL A 139 7.39 10.37 7.50
CA VAL A 139 7.18 9.14 6.76
C VAL A 139 7.35 9.36 5.26
N TYR A 140 6.48 10.14 4.64
CA TYR A 140 6.47 10.26 3.17
C TYR A 140 7.69 11.01 2.63
N LYS A 141 8.21 12.00 3.33
CA LYS A 141 9.49 12.68 2.96
C LYS A 141 10.71 11.76 3.05
N LYS A 142 10.61 10.67 3.81
CA LYS A 142 11.64 9.61 3.86
C LYS A 142 11.47 8.55 2.76
N GLY A 143 10.48 8.71 1.88
CA GLY A 143 10.23 7.83 0.74
C GLY A 143 9.28 6.68 1.00
N ILE A 144 8.74 6.50 2.22
CA ILE A 144 7.69 5.51 2.48
C ILE A 144 6.47 5.89 1.65
N LEU A 145 5.94 4.94 0.87
CA LEU A 145 4.85 5.21 -0.07
C LEU A 145 3.50 5.25 0.65
N PRO A 146 2.59 6.13 0.23
CA PRO A 146 1.22 6.12 0.74
C PRO A 146 0.47 4.86 0.29
N ARG A 147 -0.27 4.28 1.22
CA ARG A 147 -1.31 3.28 1.00
C ARG A 147 -2.61 3.83 1.56
N ARG A 148 -3.75 3.48 1.00
CA ARG A 148 -5.07 3.82 1.56
C ARG A 148 -6.08 2.73 1.23
N ASP A 149 -6.80 2.30 2.25
CA ASP A 149 -8.01 1.51 2.12
C ASP A 149 -9.22 2.38 1.71
N GLY A 150 -10.31 1.74 1.33
CA GLY A 150 -11.55 2.45 1.02
C GLY A 150 -11.64 3.03 -0.38
N ILE A 151 -10.81 2.57 -1.33
CA ILE A 151 -10.99 2.91 -2.74
C ILE A 151 -12.38 2.51 -3.21
N GLY A 152 -13.09 3.45 -3.83
CA GLY A 152 -14.48 3.29 -4.22
C GLY A 152 -15.48 3.64 -3.13
N SER A 153 -15.04 4.21 -1.99
CA SER A 153 -15.90 4.59 -0.88
C SER A 153 -15.81 6.06 -0.48
N TYR A 154 -16.81 6.55 0.23
CA TYR A 154 -16.84 7.91 0.74
C TYR A 154 -15.96 8.15 1.98
N TRP A 155 -15.58 7.08 2.71
CA TRP A 155 -14.70 7.24 3.88
C TRP A 155 -13.24 7.47 3.52
N PHE A 156 -12.82 7.17 2.30
CA PHE A 156 -11.67 7.80 1.69
C PHE A 156 -12.10 9.20 1.25
N ASN A 157 -12.03 10.17 2.14
CA ASN A 157 -12.65 11.47 2.01
C ASN A 157 -11.86 12.44 1.10
N ASP A 158 -12.47 13.55 0.74
CA ASP A 158 -11.88 14.52 -0.19
C ASP A 158 -10.61 15.19 0.35
N THR A 159 -10.48 15.36 1.67
CA THR A 159 -9.25 15.89 2.27
C THR A 159 -8.08 14.94 2.07
N GLU A 160 -8.29 13.66 2.31
CA GLU A 160 -7.28 12.61 2.10
C GLU A 160 -6.96 12.46 0.60
N ARG A 161 -7.96 12.51 -0.28
CA ARG A 161 -7.76 12.47 -1.75
C ARG A 161 -6.91 13.64 -2.22
N LYS A 162 -7.23 14.85 -1.77
CA LYS A 162 -6.45 16.05 -2.08
C LYS A 162 -5.01 15.93 -1.61
N TYR A 163 -4.80 15.42 -0.41
CA TYR A 163 -3.47 15.21 0.13
C TYR A 163 -2.70 14.15 -0.67
N LEU A 164 -3.34 13.05 -1.03
CA LEU A 164 -2.74 12.04 -1.88
C LEU A 164 -2.33 12.59 -3.25
N HIS A 165 -3.17 13.42 -3.88
CA HIS A 165 -2.83 14.10 -5.14
C HIS A 165 -1.64 15.06 -4.98
N GLN A 166 -1.50 15.69 -3.82
CA GLN A 166 -0.34 16.51 -3.50
C GLN A 166 0.93 15.64 -3.40
N LEU A 167 0.91 14.54 -2.65
CA LEU A 167 2.02 13.59 -2.56
C LEU A 167 2.43 13.04 -3.94
N PHE A 168 1.45 12.76 -4.80
CA PHE A 168 1.70 12.32 -6.17
C PHE A 168 2.35 13.41 -7.02
N SER A 169 1.82 14.63 -7.00
CA SER A 169 2.26 15.71 -7.89
C SER A 169 3.56 16.38 -7.45
N GLU A 170 3.76 16.58 -6.14
CA GLU A 170 4.90 17.30 -5.56
C GLU A 170 6.03 16.35 -5.19
N ASP A 171 5.74 15.31 -4.41
CA ASP A 171 6.74 14.38 -3.87
C ASP A 171 7.02 13.19 -4.79
N LYS A 172 6.25 13.03 -5.86
CA LYS A 172 6.40 11.93 -6.84
C LYS A 172 6.30 10.55 -6.20
N LEU A 173 5.40 10.38 -5.24
CA LEU A 173 5.19 9.11 -4.56
C LEU A 173 4.18 8.23 -5.31
N ALA A 174 4.51 6.97 -5.46
CA ALA A 174 3.58 5.95 -5.93
C ALA A 174 2.54 5.64 -4.84
N PHE A 175 1.36 5.21 -5.24
CA PHE A 175 0.25 4.93 -4.32
C PHE A 175 -0.25 3.50 -4.45
N ILE A 176 -0.48 2.85 -3.31
CA ILE A 176 -1.09 1.52 -3.21
C ILE A 176 -2.53 1.68 -2.72
N GLY A 177 -3.48 1.43 -3.62
CA GLY A 177 -4.90 1.46 -3.30
C GLY A 177 -5.40 0.11 -2.81
N GLU A 178 -6.18 0.11 -1.73
CA GLU A 178 -6.90 -1.06 -1.24
C GLU A 178 -8.39 -0.84 -1.42
N GLY A 179 -9.05 -1.81 -2.04
CA GLY A 179 -10.48 -1.78 -2.31
C GLY A 179 -11.32 -1.86 -1.03
N CYS A 180 -12.49 -1.27 -1.11
CA CYS A 180 -13.50 -1.40 -0.09
C CYS A 180 -14.27 -2.73 -0.26
N TYR A 181 -14.70 -3.33 0.83
CA TYR A 181 -15.56 -4.51 0.81
C TYR A 181 -17.02 -4.10 0.65
N TRP A 182 -17.55 -4.27 -0.55
CA TRP A 182 -18.92 -3.88 -0.85
C TRP A 182 -19.95 -4.99 -0.61
N PHE A 183 -19.51 -6.24 -0.38
CA PHE A 183 -20.39 -7.40 -0.38
C PHE A 183 -20.20 -8.28 0.83
N ASN A 184 -21.36 -8.66 1.37
CA ASN A 184 -21.48 -9.81 2.24
C ASN A 184 -21.65 -11.06 1.35
N ASP A 185 -20.85 -12.09 1.55
CA ASP A 185 -20.87 -13.37 0.81
C ASP A 185 -22.27 -14.05 0.81
N SER A 186 -23.12 -13.73 1.77
CA SER A 186 -24.45 -14.30 1.93
C SER A 186 -25.52 -13.67 1.05
N SER A 187 -25.22 -12.56 0.39
CA SER A 187 -26.21 -11.86 -0.42
C SER A 187 -25.95 -12.07 -1.89
N ASN A 188 -26.38 -13.11 -2.51
CA ASN A 188 -26.38 -13.34 -3.97
C ASN A 188 -26.16 -12.10 -4.89
N GLY A 189 -25.23 -11.22 -4.52
CA GLY A 189 -24.66 -10.16 -5.32
C GLY A 189 -25.51 -8.92 -5.58
N SER A 190 -26.62 -8.73 -4.89
CA SER A 190 -27.58 -7.71 -5.29
C SER A 190 -27.60 -6.43 -4.45
N LYS A 191 -26.84 -6.35 -3.36
CA LYS A 191 -26.76 -5.09 -2.58
C LYS A 191 -25.36 -4.91 -1.99
N PRO A 192 -24.80 -3.67 -2.05
CA PRO A 192 -23.61 -3.33 -1.29
C PRO A 192 -23.83 -3.65 0.18
N GLY A 193 -22.90 -4.36 0.82
CA GLY A 193 -23.01 -4.80 2.21
C GLY A 193 -23.02 -3.70 3.26
N TYR A 194 -23.03 -2.44 2.84
CA TYR A 194 -23.05 -1.29 3.71
C TYR A 194 -24.32 -0.49 3.57
N THR A 195 -25.07 -0.40 4.66
CA THR A 195 -26.25 0.46 4.81
C THR A 195 -25.89 1.91 5.16
N TYR A 196 -24.69 2.36 4.82
CA TYR A 196 -24.32 3.75 5.06
C TYR A 196 -25.12 4.68 4.15
N ASP A 197 -25.45 5.83 4.73
CA ASP A 197 -26.20 6.88 4.04
C ASP A 197 -25.31 7.58 3.00
N PHE A 198 -25.18 6.99 1.82
CA PHE A 198 -24.49 7.60 0.67
C PHE A 198 -25.25 8.78 0.06
N LYS A 199 -26.39 9.19 0.64
CA LYS A 199 -27.28 10.20 0.09
C LYS A 199 -26.62 11.54 -0.19
N ASN A 200 -25.53 11.83 0.50
CA ASN A 200 -24.81 13.08 0.36
C ASN A 200 -23.67 13.06 -0.65
N ASP A 201 -23.24 11.90 -1.14
CA ASP A 201 -22.18 11.79 -2.15
C ASP A 201 -22.59 10.87 -3.31
N LYS A 202 -22.99 11.50 -4.40
CA LYS A 202 -23.48 10.80 -5.61
C LYS A 202 -22.41 9.91 -6.24
N ARG A 203 -21.14 10.15 -6.01
CA ARG A 203 -20.04 9.32 -6.55
C ARG A 203 -20.09 7.90 -6.01
N PHE A 204 -20.64 7.72 -4.81
CA PHE A 204 -20.66 6.45 -4.08
C PHE A 204 -22.07 5.93 -3.84
N GLN A 205 -23.06 6.42 -4.59
CA GLN A 205 -24.42 5.87 -4.60
C GLN A 205 -24.50 4.69 -5.56
N MET A 206 -24.36 3.49 -5.03
CA MET A 206 -24.33 2.26 -5.81
C MET A 206 -25.42 1.30 -5.33
N ASN A 207 -26.13 0.69 -6.28
CA ASN A 207 -27.21 -0.24 -6.01
C ASN A 207 -26.85 -1.68 -6.35
N THR A 208 -25.84 -1.88 -7.19
CA THR A 208 -25.41 -3.19 -7.69
C THR A 208 -23.92 -3.42 -7.48
N MET A 209 -23.49 -4.67 -7.59
CA MET A 209 -22.07 -5.04 -7.55
C MET A 209 -21.31 -4.47 -8.74
N GLU A 210 -21.92 -4.49 -9.90
CA GLU A 210 -21.36 -3.93 -11.11
C GLU A 210 -21.04 -2.45 -10.94
N GLU A 211 -21.96 -1.67 -10.38
CA GLU A 211 -21.74 -0.25 -10.10
C GLU A 211 -20.60 -0.06 -9.10
N ALA A 212 -20.60 -0.81 -7.99
CA ALA A 212 -19.58 -0.68 -6.95
C ALA A 212 -18.17 -1.02 -7.46
N LEU A 213 -18.05 -2.10 -8.22
CA LEU A 213 -16.76 -2.51 -8.78
C LEU A 213 -16.28 -1.57 -9.89
N THR A 214 -17.19 -1.03 -10.70
CA THR A 214 -16.89 0.00 -11.70
C THR A 214 -16.41 1.30 -11.03
N VAL A 215 -17.09 1.74 -9.97
CA VAL A 215 -16.69 2.90 -9.17
C VAL A 215 -15.30 2.68 -8.55
N SER A 216 -15.03 1.49 -8.01
CA SER A 216 -13.72 1.17 -7.44
C SER A 216 -12.58 1.28 -8.46
N VAL A 217 -12.78 0.81 -9.70
CA VAL A 217 -11.79 0.95 -10.77
C VAL A 217 -11.58 2.41 -11.16
N ASN A 218 -12.67 3.17 -11.31
CA ASN A 218 -12.59 4.59 -11.66
C ASN A 218 -11.89 5.39 -10.56
N ASP A 219 -12.24 5.16 -9.31
CA ASP A 219 -11.65 5.82 -8.15
C ASP A 219 -10.15 5.49 -8.00
N ALA A 220 -9.76 4.23 -8.22
CA ALA A 220 -8.36 3.83 -8.23
C ALA A 220 -7.56 4.57 -9.32
N LEU A 221 -8.12 4.70 -10.54
CA LEU A 221 -7.48 5.41 -11.64
C LEU A 221 -7.42 6.92 -11.40
N GLU A 222 -8.48 7.52 -10.84
CA GLU A 222 -8.54 8.95 -10.54
C GLU A 222 -7.53 9.34 -9.46
N ASN A 223 -7.34 8.47 -8.47
CA ASN A 223 -6.39 8.71 -7.38
C ASN A 223 -4.99 8.14 -7.65
N HIS A 224 -4.64 7.88 -8.91
CA HIS A 224 -3.29 7.47 -9.31
C HIS A 224 -2.79 6.14 -8.71
N SER A 225 -3.70 5.20 -8.42
CA SER A 225 -3.31 3.93 -7.83
C SER A 225 -2.43 3.10 -8.78
N ASN A 226 -1.36 2.55 -8.21
CA ASN A 226 -0.51 1.60 -8.91
C ASN A 226 -1.11 0.19 -8.95
N THR A 227 -2.06 -0.09 -8.07
CA THR A 227 -2.63 -1.43 -7.88
C THR A 227 -4.15 -1.40 -7.94
N LEU A 228 -4.74 -2.48 -8.46
CA LEU A 228 -6.15 -2.81 -8.28
C LEU A 228 -6.23 -3.99 -7.31
N ASP A 229 -6.99 -3.83 -6.23
CA ASP A 229 -7.12 -4.84 -5.20
C ASP A 229 -8.12 -5.94 -5.61
N LEU A 230 -7.59 -7.12 -5.91
CA LEU A 230 -8.36 -8.31 -6.32
C LEU A 230 -8.31 -9.43 -5.25
N ARG A 231 -8.07 -9.10 -3.98
CA ARG A 231 -7.86 -10.11 -2.93
C ARG A 231 -9.14 -10.80 -2.43
N VAL A 232 -10.32 -10.24 -2.69
CA VAL A 232 -11.59 -10.86 -2.28
C VAL A 232 -12.07 -11.80 -3.38
N PRO A 233 -12.08 -13.13 -3.17
CA PRO A 233 -12.32 -14.11 -4.22
C PRO A 233 -13.66 -13.93 -4.96
N THR A 234 -14.75 -13.62 -4.23
CA THR A 234 -16.07 -13.37 -4.82
C THR A 234 -16.09 -12.15 -5.71
N GLN A 235 -15.50 -11.04 -5.27
CA GLN A 235 -15.39 -9.82 -6.06
C GLN A 235 -14.46 -10.03 -7.27
N CYS A 236 -13.33 -10.70 -7.06
CA CYS A 236 -12.39 -11.03 -8.12
C CYS A 236 -13.05 -11.83 -9.24
N LYS A 237 -13.76 -12.89 -8.86
CA LYS A 237 -14.55 -13.70 -9.81
C LYS A 237 -15.56 -12.84 -10.58
N PHE A 238 -16.27 -11.96 -9.89
CA PHE A 238 -17.26 -11.07 -10.48
C PHE A 238 -16.63 -10.11 -11.49
N TRP A 239 -15.50 -9.47 -11.18
CA TRP A 239 -14.75 -8.63 -12.12
C TRP A 239 -14.34 -9.40 -13.37
N ILE A 240 -13.79 -10.60 -13.19
CA ILE A 240 -13.29 -11.40 -14.32
C ILE A 240 -14.43 -11.88 -15.21
N GLU A 241 -15.53 -12.35 -14.63
CA GLU A 241 -16.63 -12.97 -15.39
C GLU A 241 -17.64 -11.94 -15.91
N ARG A 242 -17.91 -10.88 -15.15
CA ARG A 242 -18.99 -9.93 -15.45
C ARG A 242 -18.51 -8.56 -15.91
N LEU A 243 -17.32 -8.14 -15.47
CA LEU A 243 -16.77 -6.82 -15.77
C LEU A 243 -15.32 -6.90 -16.32
N PRO A 244 -15.02 -7.80 -17.27
CA PRO A 244 -13.67 -7.93 -17.81
C PRO A 244 -13.17 -6.63 -18.46
N GLY A 245 -14.07 -5.79 -18.97
CA GLY A 245 -13.76 -4.47 -19.51
C GLY A 245 -13.20 -3.50 -18.48
N GLU A 246 -13.70 -3.52 -17.24
CA GLU A 246 -13.17 -2.67 -16.16
C GLU A 246 -11.78 -3.14 -15.70
N VAL A 247 -11.57 -4.47 -15.62
CA VAL A 247 -10.24 -5.03 -15.35
C VAL A 247 -9.26 -4.61 -16.45
N GLN A 248 -9.65 -4.75 -17.73
CA GLN A 248 -8.84 -4.35 -18.87
C GLN A 248 -8.55 -2.83 -18.87
N LYS A 249 -9.52 -2.02 -18.47
CA LYS A 249 -9.37 -0.58 -18.31
C LYS A 249 -8.29 -0.24 -17.28
N PHE A 250 -8.28 -0.92 -16.12
CA PHE A 250 -7.21 -0.74 -15.16
C PHE A 250 -5.87 -1.26 -15.67
N ILE A 251 -5.83 -2.44 -16.30
CA ILE A 251 -4.62 -2.99 -16.92
C ILE A 251 -4.03 -1.99 -17.93
N THR A 252 -4.85 -1.29 -18.70
CA THR A 252 -4.41 -0.33 -19.71
C THR A 252 -3.96 0.99 -19.12
N ASN A 253 -4.63 1.50 -18.09
CA ASN A 253 -4.45 2.87 -17.60
C ASN A 253 -3.86 2.96 -16.18
N GLY A 254 -3.92 1.91 -15.37
CA GLY A 254 -3.40 1.89 -14.01
C GLY A 254 -1.88 1.71 -13.97
N GLY A 255 -1.30 1.93 -12.81
CA GLY A 255 0.14 1.84 -12.61
C GLY A 255 0.93 2.81 -13.50
N TYR A 256 2.15 2.44 -13.84
CA TYR A 256 3.01 3.25 -14.72
C TYR A 256 3.27 2.56 -16.06
N ARG A 257 3.34 3.37 -17.15
CA ARG A 257 3.59 2.91 -18.54
C ARG A 257 4.48 3.91 -19.22
N LEU A 258 5.78 3.68 -19.12
CA LEU A 258 6.78 4.55 -19.70
C LEU A 258 6.93 4.26 -21.20
N TYR A 259 6.86 5.32 -21.99
CA TYR A 259 6.97 5.25 -23.45
C TYR A 259 7.87 6.35 -23.97
N PRO A 260 8.77 6.05 -24.92
CA PRO A 260 9.58 7.05 -25.60
C PRO A 260 8.69 7.89 -26.51
N ALA A 261 8.38 9.12 -26.09
CA ALA A 261 7.52 10.02 -26.86
C ALA A 261 8.26 10.63 -28.08
N ARG A 262 9.57 10.83 -27.93
CA ARG A 262 10.44 11.33 -28.99
C ARG A 262 11.85 10.83 -28.79
N ILE A 263 12.45 10.31 -29.84
CA ILE A 263 13.87 10.02 -29.92
C ILE A 263 14.40 10.64 -31.22
N LYS A 264 15.45 11.45 -31.11
CA LYS A 264 16.18 12.02 -32.24
C LYS A 264 17.66 11.72 -32.08
N VAL A 265 18.27 11.19 -33.12
CA VAL A 265 19.69 10.86 -33.15
C VAL A 265 20.35 11.72 -34.23
N ASP A 266 21.31 12.54 -33.87
CA ASP A 266 22.10 13.35 -34.74
C ASP A 266 23.58 12.95 -34.65
N ARG A 267 24.27 12.85 -35.79
CA ARG A 267 25.72 12.62 -35.80
C ARG A 267 26.48 13.95 -35.74
N GLN A 268 27.40 14.07 -34.81
CA GLN A 268 28.27 15.24 -34.64
C GLN A 268 29.74 14.79 -34.67
N GLY A 269 30.33 14.71 -35.85
CA GLY A 269 31.68 14.17 -36.04
C GLY A 269 31.72 12.67 -35.65
N ASN A 270 32.55 12.33 -34.67
CA ASN A 270 32.69 10.98 -34.15
C ASN A 270 31.71 10.68 -32.98
N ASN A 271 30.89 11.66 -32.61
CA ASN A 271 29.91 11.50 -31.51
C ASN A 271 28.50 11.38 -32.08
N MET A 272 27.64 10.72 -31.33
CA MET A 272 26.18 10.72 -31.55
C MET A 272 25.51 11.51 -30.45
N LEU A 273 24.66 12.45 -30.84
CA LEU A 273 23.78 13.18 -29.93
C LEU A 273 22.41 12.52 -29.95
N ILE A 274 21.99 11.99 -28.81
CA ILE A 274 20.68 11.39 -28.63
C ILE A 274 19.82 12.35 -27.81
N GLN A 275 18.80 12.92 -28.42
CA GLN A 275 17.77 13.71 -27.76
C GLN A 275 16.54 12.84 -27.56
N HIS A 276 16.05 12.74 -26.35
CA HIS A 276 14.87 11.91 -26.06
C HIS A 276 13.93 12.55 -25.04
N SER A 277 12.65 12.20 -25.13
CA SER A 277 11.64 12.50 -24.14
C SER A 277 10.77 11.28 -23.89
N TRP A 278 10.31 11.13 -22.67
CA TRP A 278 9.48 10.01 -22.23
C TRP A 278 8.17 10.51 -21.67
N ARG A 279 7.13 9.72 -21.82
CA ARG A 279 5.82 9.95 -21.20
C ARG A 279 5.42 8.74 -20.38
N ASN A 280 4.75 9.00 -19.28
CA ASN A 280 4.01 7.99 -18.55
C ASN A 280 2.55 8.05 -19.01
N TYR A 281 2.08 7.00 -19.66
CA TYR A 281 0.67 6.86 -20.06
C TYR A 281 -0.18 6.20 -18.98
N GLY A 282 0.44 5.59 -17.97
CA GLY A 282 -0.27 5.10 -16.80
C GLY A 282 -0.66 6.24 -15.87
N LYS A 283 -1.67 6.02 -15.07
CA LYS A 283 -2.15 6.98 -14.06
C LYS A 283 -1.29 6.97 -12.80
N GLY A 284 -0.63 5.85 -12.49
CA GLY A 284 0.25 5.72 -11.34
C GLY A 284 1.68 6.21 -11.58
N MET A 285 2.58 5.95 -10.65
CA MET A 285 3.96 6.42 -10.64
C MET A 285 4.94 5.26 -10.53
N LEU A 286 6.02 5.29 -11.33
CA LEU A 286 7.18 4.40 -11.10
C LEU A 286 7.91 4.86 -9.84
N PRO A 287 8.00 4.02 -8.78
CA PRO A 287 8.63 4.40 -7.51
C PRO A 287 10.17 4.37 -7.59
N ASN A 288 10.76 4.87 -8.68
CA ASN A 288 12.19 4.79 -8.94
C ASN A 288 13.02 5.69 -8.00
N ASN A 289 12.38 6.69 -7.41
CA ASN A 289 12.96 7.58 -6.40
C ASN A 289 12.85 7.02 -4.96
N HIS A 290 12.19 5.87 -4.76
CA HIS A 290 12.12 5.23 -3.46
C HIS A 290 13.54 4.81 -3.00
N PRO A 291 13.93 5.03 -1.72
CA PRO A 291 15.27 4.72 -1.23
C PRO A 291 15.72 3.27 -1.49
N SER A 292 14.82 2.29 -1.34
CA SER A 292 15.14 0.89 -1.61
C SER A 292 15.37 0.56 -3.09
N TRP A 293 14.87 1.37 -3.99
CA TRP A 293 15.09 1.22 -5.43
C TRP A 293 16.26 2.08 -5.92
N ASN A 294 16.50 3.22 -5.33
CA ASN A 294 17.65 4.09 -5.59
C ASN A 294 17.98 4.22 -7.08
N HIS A 295 16.97 4.58 -7.89
CA HIS A 295 17.09 4.72 -9.35
C HIS A 295 17.54 3.44 -10.08
N LYS A 296 17.13 2.26 -9.61
CA LYS A 296 17.53 0.97 -10.22
C LYS A 296 17.10 0.80 -11.67
N TYR A 297 16.03 1.46 -12.09
CA TYR A 297 15.61 1.49 -13.50
C TYR A 297 16.23 2.68 -14.19
N GLN A 298 17.09 2.40 -15.17
CA GLN A 298 17.80 3.39 -15.95
C GLN A 298 17.50 3.21 -17.44
N LEU A 299 17.52 4.32 -18.16
CA LEU A 299 17.42 4.29 -19.62
C LEU A 299 18.83 4.03 -20.20
N THR A 300 18.90 3.07 -21.10
CA THR A 300 20.12 2.78 -21.86
C THR A 300 19.84 2.81 -23.35
N PHE A 301 20.80 3.28 -24.10
CA PHE A 301 20.81 3.21 -25.56
C PHE A 301 21.96 2.31 -26.01
N SER A 302 21.67 1.35 -26.89
CA SER A 302 22.67 0.45 -27.46
C SER A 302 22.76 0.68 -28.95
N LEU A 303 23.97 0.72 -29.48
CA LEU A 303 24.25 0.61 -30.91
C LEU A 303 24.34 -0.87 -31.26
N LEU A 304 23.53 -1.28 -32.24
CA LEU A 304 23.53 -2.63 -32.79
C LEU A 304 24.29 -2.63 -34.13
#